data_5b578bdfcd9b5b3c3177daa9e8a752c1
#
_entry.id   5b578bdfcd9b5b3c3177daa9e8a752c1
#
_cell.length_a   1.000
_cell.length_b   1.000
_cell.length_c   1.000
_cell.angle_alpha   90.00
_cell.angle_beta   90.00
_cell.angle_gamma   90.00
#
_symmetry.space_group_name_H-M   'P 1'
#
loop_
_entity.id
_entity.type
_entity.pdbx_description
1 polymer ?
#
loop_
_entity_poly.entity_id
_entity_poly.type
_entity_poly.pdbx_seq_one_letter_code
_entity_poly.pdbx_strand_id
1 'polypeptide(L)'
;MSKSFSLISNRRKDIVRWVALGVCLTGLVPVGLAYEHNASLVHFEEYSDNVIAQTQESGKPYFLLFSAEWCHWCHEFSQQTLTQKDVADYLNQHFTNVFIDVDIHDTTYVKYRALGVPFTVFLNPDGSLYYKYGGTLYGDDFLDVIKEVSASVGPGKTAFGIETRVVSYEPSPGLSIDNLLNFPVAFRRGVLDNFDSEEYGLGREQKSILPRTFLYLLESGTDDDQKEALGWLTKTMERAIETIYDPVEGGFFRYAETRDWRVPHYEKFSDLNAGTVLLLYRLNEIKPSPRFIEAADTTLRYLTSTLYDSDLGCFLNFQVADTNYYFLNEKRRKAVNPPKVMDKIFSDRLAATLNYLIEVNEYVNDPKLEEQVIRSLGFLEQMILQGQEIRRYFSAPEHLWYEPGGLSDYAHLVHLFIRAASHFENLHYADVASTVLHASILKFYDKNSGVFVEPAVGSNGNVEYLMALNGLLAQAMIGLGDRLDEKGQSIIERVITYYSLMGEALEDRFWDAVDWHFTENYVVYLAAIDQFAATEFSSRD
;
A
#
# COMPACT_ATOMS: atom_id res chain seq x y z
N MET A 1 49.44 4.09 -48.09
CA MET A 1 47.98 3.97 -47.82
C MET A 1 47.59 2.51 -47.48
N SER A 2 48.25 1.83 -46.53
CA SER A 2 47.89 0.44 -46.19
C SER A 2 48.14 0.08 -44.72
N LYS A 3 48.02 1.03 -43.78
CA LYS A 3 48.16 0.76 -42.35
C LYS A 3 46.95 1.14 -41.50
N SER A 4 45.88 1.70 -42.08
CA SER A 4 44.70 2.16 -41.35
C SER A 4 43.51 1.16 -41.35
N PHE A 5 43.59 0.06 -42.08
CA PHE A 5 42.48 -0.94 -42.15
C PHE A 5 42.60 -2.12 -41.18
N SER A 6 43.77 -2.33 -40.54
CA SER A 6 43.99 -3.44 -39.63
C SER A 6 43.54 -3.19 -38.18
N LEU A 7 43.38 -1.92 -37.78
CA LEU A 7 42.99 -1.55 -36.40
C LEU A 7 41.47 -1.60 -36.14
N ILE A 8 40.65 -1.49 -37.19
CA ILE A 8 39.18 -1.56 -37.06
C ILE A 8 38.69 -3.02 -36.99
N SER A 9 39.42 -3.93 -37.64
CA SER A 9 39.11 -5.36 -37.61
C SER A 9 39.36 -6.01 -36.24
N ASN A 10 40.39 -5.57 -35.52
CA ASN A 10 40.71 -6.13 -34.21
C ASN A 10 39.76 -5.64 -33.10
N ARG A 11 39.25 -4.39 -33.17
CA ARG A 11 38.27 -3.90 -32.20
C ARG A 11 36.90 -4.60 -32.32
N ARG A 12 36.49 -5.00 -33.53
CA ARG A 12 35.23 -5.76 -33.71
C ARG A 12 35.33 -7.19 -33.17
N LYS A 13 36.51 -7.81 -33.21
CA LYS A 13 36.70 -9.14 -32.66
C LYS A 13 36.71 -9.15 -31.12
N ASP A 14 37.19 -8.11 -30.49
CA ASP A 14 37.20 -7.98 -29.04
C ASP A 14 35.80 -7.68 -28.48
N ILE A 15 34.99 -6.85 -29.19
CA ILE A 15 33.57 -6.60 -28.78
C ILE A 15 32.71 -7.88 -28.90
N VAL A 16 32.92 -8.66 -29.98
CA VAL A 16 32.20 -9.94 -30.15
C VAL A 16 32.63 -10.98 -29.09
N ARG A 17 33.89 -10.94 -28.64
CA ARG A 17 34.39 -11.83 -27.59
C ARG A 17 33.83 -11.49 -26.20
N TRP A 18 33.61 -10.22 -25.88
CA TRP A 18 32.98 -9.80 -24.61
C TRP A 18 31.47 -10.07 -24.59
N VAL A 19 30.77 -9.89 -25.70
CA VAL A 19 29.35 -10.21 -25.82
C VAL A 19 29.13 -11.74 -25.75
N ALA A 20 30.05 -12.56 -26.30
CA ALA A 20 29.95 -14.02 -26.24
C ALA A 20 30.33 -14.59 -24.84
N LEU A 21 31.15 -13.89 -24.05
CA LEU A 21 31.41 -14.26 -22.64
C LEU A 21 30.30 -13.79 -21.68
N GLY A 22 29.57 -12.73 -22.03
CA GLY A 22 28.42 -12.25 -21.24
C GLY A 22 27.16 -13.12 -21.32
N VAL A 23 27.04 -13.96 -22.37
CA VAL A 23 25.88 -14.84 -22.57
C VAL A 23 26.03 -16.20 -21.87
N CYS A 24 27.22 -16.52 -21.35
CA CYS A 24 27.46 -17.78 -20.62
C CYS A 24 27.53 -17.64 -19.09
N LEU A 25 27.29 -16.44 -18.52
CA LEU A 25 27.03 -16.26 -17.11
C LEU A 25 25.51 -16.22 -16.87
N THR A 26 24.94 -17.36 -17.04
CA THR A 26 23.53 -17.66 -16.79
C THR A 26 23.19 -17.47 -15.33
N GLY A 27 22.11 -16.77 -15.09
CA GLY A 27 21.25 -17.03 -13.94
C GLY A 27 21.52 -16.24 -12.67
N LEU A 28 22.26 -15.15 -12.72
CA LEU A 28 22.11 -14.10 -11.71
C LEU A 28 21.00 -13.18 -12.19
N VAL A 29 19.78 -13.41 -11.72
CA VAL A 29 18.75 -12.39 -11.63
C VAL A 29 19.46 -11.23 -10.91
N PRO A 30 19.48 -10.00 -11.44
CA PRO A 30 20.00 -8.88 -10.67
C PRO A 30 19.14 -8.79 -9.40
N VAL A 31 19.73 -9.14 -8.26
CA VAL A 31 19.16 -8.87 -6.95
C VAL A 31 19.06 -7.37 -6.91
N GLY A 32 17.85 -6.81 -6.81
CA GLY A 32 17.67 -5.38 -6.63
C GLY A 32 18.57 -4.95 -5.49
N LEU A 33 19.26 -3.82 -5.63
CA LEU A 33 20.10 -3.31 -4.55
C LEU A 33 19.21 -3.12 -3.32
N ALA A 34 19.42 -3.97 -2.32
CA ALA A 34 18.72 -3.86 -1.06
C ALA A 34 18.94 -2.46 -0.50
N TYR A 35 17.92 -1.95 0.15
CA TYR A 35 18.00 -0.76 0.99
C TYR A 35 19.23 -0.90 1.89
N GLU A 36 20.25 -0.08 1.66
CA GLU A 36 21.40 -0.04 2.55
C GLU A 36 20.91 0.44 3.91
N HIS A 37 20.94 -0.45 4.90
CA HIS A 37 20.71 -0.12 6.31
C HIS A 37 21.71 0.92 6.75
N ASN A 38 21.36 2.18 6.64
CA ASN A 38 22.23 3.30 7.00
C ASN A 38 22.81 3.08 8.40
N ALA A 39 24.10 2.72 8.43
CA ALA A 39 24.93 2.59 9.60
C ALA A 39 24.67 1.40 10.55
N SER A 40 23.74 0.49 10.33
CA SER A 40 23.57 -0.70 11.16
C SER A 40 24.83 -1.58 11.14
N LEU A 41 25.22 -2.10 12.30
CA LEU A 41 26.30 -3.10 12.44
C LEU A 41 25.76 -4.54 12.41
N VAL A 42 24.45 -4.71 12.27
CA VAL A 42 23.80 -6.02 12.15
C VAL A 42 23.96 -6.54 10.72
N HIS A 43 24.39 -7.78 10.59
CA HIS A 43 24.48 -8.47 9.31
C HIS A 43 23.10 -9.05 8.97
N PHE A 44 22.43 -8.49 7.97
CA PHE A 44 21.14 -8.95 7.51
C PHE A 44 21.27 -9.80 6.25
N GLU A 45 20.52 -10.91 6.24
CA GLU A 45 20.16 -11.62 5.01
C GLU A 45 19.02 -10.87 4.34
N GLU A 46 19.03 -10.83 3.02
CA GLU A 46 17.88 -10.35 2.26
C GLU A 46 16.72 -11.34 2.34
N TYR A 47 15.49 -10.81 2.45
CA TYR A 47 14.32 -11.67 2.46
C TYR A 47 14.14 -12.36 1.11
N SER A 48 13.89 -13.66 1.18
CA SER A 48 13.33 -14.46 0.09
C SER A 48 12.39 -15.50 0.69
N ASP A 49 11.45 -16.00 -0.07
CA ASP A 49 10.50 -17.02 0.40
C ASP A 49 11.19 -18.27 0.96
N ASN A 50 12.43 -18.52 0.55
CA ASN A 50 13.22 -19.66 0.97
C ASN A 50 14.25 -19.35 2.07
N VAL A 51 14.42 -18.09 2.51
CA VAL A 51 15.48 -17.70 3.44
C VAL A 51 15.43 -18.52 4.74
N ILE A 52 14.23 -18.73 5.29
CA ILE A 52 14.04 -19.53 6.51
C ILE A 52 14.42 -20.99 6.26
N ALA A 53 14.00 -21.58 5.15
CA ALA A 53 14.33 -22.95 4.81
C ALA A 53 15.84 -23.15 4.57
N GLN A 54 16.49 -22.19 3.89
CA GLN A 54 17.92 -22.24 3.59
C GLN A 54 18.80 -22.08 4.83
N THR A 55 18.35 -21.33 5.83
CA THR A 55 19.12 -21.04 7.04
C THR A 55 18.72 -21.88 8.24
N GLN A 56 17.70 -22.73 8.10
CA GLN A 56 17.17 -23.59 9.18
C GLN A 56 18.23 -24.55 9.76
N GLU A 57 19.18 -25.00 8.95
CA GLU A 57 20.30 -25.86 9.39
C GLU A 57 21.23 -25.17 10.39
N SER A 58 21.22 -23.84 10.48
CA SER A 58 22.00 -23.09 11.45
C SER A 58 21.57 -23.35 12.90
N GLY A 59 20.32 -23.80 13.11
CA GLY A 59 19.72 -23.99 14.43
C GLY A 59 19.50 -22.71 15.22
N LYS A 60 19.73 -21.54 14.62
CA LYS A 60 19.51 -20.23 15.26
C LYS A 60 18.04 -19.80 15.12
N PRO A 61 17.49 -19.06 16.08
CA PRO A 61 16.23 -18.34 15.90
C PRO A 61 16.40 -17.20 14.90
N TYR A 62 15.28 -16.67 14.40
CA TYR A 62 15.29 -15.57 13.43
C TYR A 62 14.87 -14.26 14.08
N PHE A 63 15.53 -13.19 13.68
CA PHE A 63 15.14 -11.81 13.90
C PHE A 63 14.74 -11.22 12.54
N LEU A 64 13.43 -11.01 12.33
CA LEU A 64 12.92 -10.37 11.14
C LEU A 64 12.63 -8.90 11.46
N LEU A 65 13.24 -7.99 10.72
CA LEU A 65 12.99 -6.56 10.82
C LEU A 65 12.23 -6.06 9.60
N PHE A 66 10.98 -5.69 9.81
CA PHE A 66 10.16 -5.02 8.81
C PHE A 66 10.39 -3.52 8.85
N SER A 67 10.75 -2.96 7.71
CA SER A 67 11.16 -1.57 7.57
C SER A 67 10.73 -1.00 6.22
N ALA A 68 10.83 0.30 6.05
CA ALA A 68 10.63 0.99 4.77
C ALA A 68 11.61 2.14 4.61
N GLU A 69 12.00 2.44 3.38
CA GLU A 69 12.97 3.51 3.07
C GLU A 69 12.46 4.90 3.49
N TRP A 70 11.15 5.15 3.39
CA TRP A 70 10.51 6.41 3.78
C TRP A 70 10.32 6.56 5.31
N CYS A 71 10.46 5.50 6.10
CA CYS A 71 10.06 5.44 7.50
C CYS A 71 11.08 6.09 8.45
N HIS A 72 10.73 7.23 9.02
CA HIS A 72 11.58 7.95 9.99
C HIS A 72 12.00 7.08 11.18
N TRP A 73 11.05 6.42 11.85
CA TRP A 73 11.34 5.59 13.04
C TRP A 73 12.17 4.36 12.73
N CYS A 74 12.13 3.86 11.49
CA CYS A 74 12.99 2.78 11.05
C CYS A 74 14.45 3.24 10.96
N HIS A 75 14.67 4.45 10.46
CA HIS A 75 16.00 5.08 10.43
C HIS A 75 16.53 5.34 11.84
N GLU A 76 15.68 5.89 12.73
CA GLU A 76 16.03 6.11 14.14
C GLU A 76 16.41 4.80 14.83
N PHE A 77 15.63 3.73 14.67
CA PHE A 77 15.94 2.41 15.23
C PHE A 77 17.27 1.87 14.70
N SER A 78 17.49 1.97 13.39
CA SER A 78 18.75 1.54 12.77
C SER A 78 19.94 2.33 13.28
N GLN A 79 19.81 3.66 13.44
CA GLN A 79 20.92 4.53 13.85
C GLN A 79 21.19 4.50 15.36
N GLN A 80 20.16 4.39 16.19
CA GLN A 80 20.32 4.51 17.64
C GLN A 80 20.48 3.15 18.35
N THR A 81 19.89 2.08 17.80
CA THR A 81 19.92 0.74 18.43
C THR A 81 20.82 -0.23 17.66
N LEU A 82 20.63 -0.38 16.34
CA LEU A 82 21.34 -1.40 15.56
C LEU A 82 22.81 -1.02 15.25
N THR A 83 23.24 0.19 15.57
CA THR A 83 24.66 0.62 15.57
C THR A 83 25.36 0.36 16.90
N GLN A 84 24.64 0.00 17.97
CA GLN A 84 25.27 -0.32 19.25
C GLN A 84 25.96 -1.66 19.13
N LYS A 85 27.24 -1.68 19.49
CA LYS A 85 28.11 -2.83 19.27
C LYS A 85 27.64 -4.08 20.00
N ASP A 86 27.17 -3.95 21.22
CA ASP A 86 26.69 -5.05 22.07
C ASP A 86 25.37 -5.65 21.53
N VAL A 87 24.48 -4.81 21.02
CA VAL A 87 23.26 -5.23 20.33
C VAL A 87 23.59 -5.99 19.04
N ALA A 88 24.42 -5.38 18.18
CA ALA A 88 24.77 -5.96 16.90
C ALA A 88 25.58 -7.27 17.05
N ASP A 89 26.57 -7.30 17.94
CA ASP A 89 27.34 -8.50 18.21
C ASP A 89 26.44 -9.64 18.71
N TYR A 90 25.46 -9.33 19.58
CA TYR A 90 24.54 -10.33 20.10
C TYR A 90 23.62 -10.89 19.01
N LEU A 91 23.01 -10.01 18.21
CA LEU A 91 22.17 -10.42 17.07
C LEU A 91 22.96 -11.27 16.07
N ASN A 92 24.13 -10.81 15.65
CA ASN A 92 24.96 -11.51 14.66
C ASN A 92 25.42 -12.90 15.15
N GLN A 93 25.64 -13.05 16.47
CA GLN A 93 26.06 -14.31 17.06
C GLN A 93 24.89 -15.30 17.26
N HIS A 94 23.73 -14.82 17.71
CA HIS A 94 22.66 -15.66 18.24
C HIS A 94 21.45 -15.81 17.32
N PHE A 95 21.29 -14.94 16.30
CA PHE A 95 20.16 -14.96 15.38
C PHE A 95 20.59 -15.08 13.92
N THR A 96 19.68 -15.55 13.08
CA THR A 96 19.68 -15.28 11.66
C THR A 96 18.85 -14.00 11.48
N ASN A 97 19.49 -12.90 11.09
CA ASN A 97 18.83 -11.60 10.95
C ASN A 97 18.35 -11.43 9.52
N VAL A 98 17.09 -11.12 9.33
CA VAL A 98 16.47 -10.94 8.00
C VAL A 98 15.84 -9.56 7.92
N PHE A 99 16.20 -8.81 6.90
CA PHE A 99 15.61 -7.52 6.60
C PHE A 99 14.46 -7.67 5.61
N ILE A 100 13.34 -6.99 5.84
CA ILE A 100 12.15 -7.04 5.02
C ILE A 100 11.69 -5.62 4.71
N ASP A 101 11.90 -5.18 3.47
CA ASP A 101 11.28 -3.95 2.96
C ASP A 101 9.79 -4.24 2.72
N VAL A 102 8.91 -3.53 3.46
CA VAL A 102 7.47 -3.81 3.44
C VAL A 102 6.79 -3.39 2.15
N ASP A 103 7.38 -2.45 1.40
CA ASP A 103 6.83 -2.05 0.11
C ASP A 103 7.19 -3.06 -0.98
N ILE A 104 8.34 -3.73 -0.86
CA ILE A 104 8.75 -4.81 -1.78
C ILE A 104 8.06 -6.12 -1.42
N HIS A 105 7.98 -6.46 -0.13
CA HIS A 105 7.47 -7.73 0.40
C HIS A 105 6.17 -7.54 1.20
N ASP A 106 5.20 -6.85 0.61
CA ASP A 106 3.91 -6.52 1.23
C ASP A 106 3.14 -7.76 1.72
N THR A 107 3.20 -8.86 0.97
CA THR A 107 2.58 -10.13 1.34
C THR A 107 3.15 -10.71 2.64
N THR A 108 4.44 -10.56 2.87
CA THR A 108 5.09 -10.98 4.12
C THR A 108 4.67 -10.10 5.30
N TYR A 109 4.56 -8.79 5.08
CA TYR A 109 4.02 -7.85 6.05
C TYR A 109 2.59 -8.24 6.48
N VAL A 110 1.73 -8.55 5.51
CA VAL A 110 0.36 -9.02 5.73
C VAL A 110 0.33 -10.37 6.47
N LYS A 111 1.20 -11.31 6.10
CA LYS A 111 1.32 -12.65 6.73
C LYS A 111 1.56 -12.56 8.24
N TYR A 112 2.42 -11.66 8.68
CA TYR A 112 2.71 -11.48 10.09
C TYR A 112 1.76 -10.50 10.80
N ARG A 113 0.74 -9.95 10.08
CA ARG A 113 -0.20 -8.95 10.60
C ARG A 113 0.52 -7.80 11.29
N ALA A 114 1.52 -7.25 10.61
CA ALA A 114 2.24 -6.10 11.09
C ALA A 114 1.33 -4.85 11.03
N LEU A 115 1.39 -4.02 12.07
CA LEU A 115 0.56 -2.83 12.23
C LEU A 115 1.42 -1.56 12.23
N GLY A 116 2.17 -1.35 11.14
CA GLY A 116 3.10 -0.23 11.03
C GLY A 116 4.56 -0.69 11.00
N VAL A 117 5.46 0.26 10.83
CA VAL A 117 6.91 0.02 10.79
C VAL A 117 7.64 1.06 11.63
N PRO A 118 8.80 0.69 12.30
CA PRO A 118 9.40 -0.63 12.27
C PRO A 118 8.56 -1.69 13.01
N PHE A 119 8.59 -2.92 12.50
CA PHE A 119 7.93 -4.05 13.14
C PHE A 119 8.91 -5.22 13.27
N THR A 120 8.93 -5.83 14.43
CA THR A 120 9.86 -6.89 14.76
C THR A 120 9.14 -8.22 14.92
N VAL A 121 9.68 -9.27 14.31
CA VAL A 121 9.21 -10.64 14.48
C VAL A 121 10.38 -11.55 14.85
N PHE A 122 10.21 -12.33 15.89
CA PHE A 122 11.13 -13.41 16.25
C PHE A 122 10.49 -14.76 15.93
N LEU A 123 11.24 -15.60 15.20
CA LEU A 123 10.81 -16.97 14.93
C LEU A 123 11.71 -17.96 15.67
N ASN A 124 11.12 -19.10 16.01
CA ASN A 124 11.88 -20.26 16.49
C ASN A 124 12.82 -20.80 15.38
N PRO A 125 13.81 -21.65 15.73
CA PRO A 125 14.67 -22.27 14.73
C PRO A 125 13.93 -23.12 13.67
N ASP A 126 12.71 -23.58 13.97
CA ASP A 126 11.85 -24.31 13.02
C ASP A 126 11.00 -23.38 12.12
N GLY A 127 11.18 -22.04 12.24
CA GLY A 127 10.43 -21.04 11.48
C GLY A 127 9.05 -20.70 12.06
N SER A 128 8.62 -21.34 13.15
CA SER A 128 7.35 -20.99 13.81
C SER A 128 7.46 -19.67 14.57
N LEU A 129 6.35 -18.91 14.63
CA LEU A 129 6.30 -17.62 15.32
C LEU A 129 6.54 -17.80 16.81
N TYR A 130 7.50 -17.04 17.36
CA TYR A 130 7.77 -16.98 18.80
C TYR A 130 7.21 -15.70 19.42
N TYR A 131 7.60 -14.51 18.91
CA TYR A 131 7.22 -13.20 19.46
C TYR A 131 7.20 -12.14 18.36
N LYS A 132 6.36 -11.12 18.50
CA LYS A 132 6.31 -9.97 17.60
C LYS A 132 5.83 -8.71 18.31
N TYR A 133 6.29 -7.56 17.86
CA TYR A 133 5.82 -6.25 18.33
C TYR A 133 6.06 -5.16 17.29
N GLY A 134 5.30 -4.06 17.39
CA GLY A 134 5.48 -2.85 16.58
C GLY A 134 6.19 -1.75 17.35
N GLY A 135 6.86 -0.84 16.63
CA GLY A 135 7.58 0.29 17.18
C GLY A 135 9.04 0.01 17.50
N THR A 136 9.70 1.00 18.10
CA THR A 136 11.14 0.99 18.44
C THR A 136 11.36 0.63 19.90
N LEU A 137 12.38 -0.18 20.15
CA LEU A 137 12.99 -0.33 21.46
C LEU A 137 14.44 0.15 21.38
N TYR A 138 14.93 0.85 22.39
CA TYR A 138 16.24 1.46 22.34
C TYR A 138 17.23 0.79 23.29
N GLY A 139 18.49 0.68 22.83
CA GLY A 139 19.63 0.33 23.63
C GLY A 139 19.46 -0.91 24.51
N ASP A 140 19.58 -0.72 25.80
CA ASP A 140 19.54 -1.80 26.79
C ASP A 140 18.21 -2.56 26.81
N ASP A 141 17.08 -1.86 26.60
CA ASP A 141 15.74 -2.49 26.57
C ASP A 141 15.64 -3.49 25.41
N PHE A 142 16.16 -3.14 24.23
CA PHE A 142 16.19 -4.04 23.09
C PHE A 142 17.17 -5.20 23.31
N LEU A 143 18.35 -4.91 23.91
CA LEU A 143 19.34 -5.94 24.25
C LEU A 143 18.78 -6.98 25.23
N ASP A 144 18.01 -6.55 26.20
CA ASP A 144 17.33 -7.45 27.14
C ASP A 144 16.29 -8.33 26.46
N VAL A 145 15.48 -7.77 25.56
CA VAL A 145 14.50 -8.53 24.76
C VAL A 145 15.18 -9.61 23.91
N ILE A 146 16.24 -9.29 23.17
CA ILE A 146 16.91 -10.28 22.32
C ILE A 146 17.62 -11.38 23.12
N LYS A 147 18.11 -11.08 24.33
CA LYS A 147 18.67 -12.08 25.25
C LYS A 147 17.60 -13.00 25.79
N GLU A 148 16.47 -12.46 26.24
CA GLU A 148 15.34 -13.24 26.74
C GLU A 148 14.77 -14.15 25.64
N VAL A 149 14.57 -13.61 24.43
CA VAL A 149 14.11 -14.39 23.28
C VAL A 149 15.07 -15.53 22.99
N SER A 150 16.37 -15.27 22.84
CA SER A 150 17.34 -16.30 22.48
C SER A 150 17.47 -17.42 23.53
N ALA A 151 17.24 -17.11 24.80
CA ALA A 151 17.22 -18.07 25.89
C ALA A 151 15.93 -18.91 25.97
N SER A 152 14.85 -18.42 25.40
CA SER A 152 13.51 -18.98 25.60
C SER A 152 12.93 -19.70 24.39
N VAL A 153 13.42 -19.41 23.17
CA VAL A 153 12.97 -20.04 21.92
C VAL A 153 13.16 -21.56 21.89
N GLY A 154 12.36 -22.23 21.10
CA GLY A 154 12.44 -23.68 20.87
C GLY A 154 11.26 -24.14 20.03
N PRO A 155 11.34 -25.33 19.39
CA PRO A 155 10.32 -25.81 18.49
C PRO A 155 8.92 -25.74 19.08
N GLY A 156 8.00 -25.04 18.40
CA GLY A 156 6.60 -24.89 18.80
C GLY A 156 6.36 -24.04 20.04
N LYS A 157 7.37 -23.33 20.58
CA LYS A 157 7.17 -22.41 21.69
C LYS A 157 6.63 -21.06 21.19
N THR A 158 5.81 -20.42 22.02
CA THR A 158 5.33 -19.05 21.83
C THR A 158 5.54 -18.25 23.11
N ALA A 159 5.84 -16.96 23.01
CA ALA A 159 5.88 -16.07 24.16
C ALA A 159 4.47 -15.91 24.76
N PHE A 160 4.41 -15.66 26.06
CA PHE A 160 3.15 -15.43 26.76
C PHE A 160 2.46 -14.17 26.18
N GLY A 161 1.16 -14.27 25.88
CA GLY A 161 0.36 -13.15 25.38
C GLY A 161 0.22 -13.05 23.85
N ILE A 162 0.89 -13.90 23.07
CA ILE A 162 0.62 -14.01 21.64
C ILE A 162 -0.56 -14.95 21.42
N GLU A 163 -1.71 -14.38 21.13
CA GLU A 163 -2.83 -15.15 20.62
C GLU A 163 -2.55 -15.56 19.18
N THR A 164 -2.19 -16.81 18.95
CA THR A 164 -2.19 -17.45 17.64
C THR A 164 -3.63 -17.90 17.29
N ARG A 165 -4.59 -17.02 17.47
CA ARG A 165 -5.97 -17.35 17.15
C ARG A 165 -6.15 -17.33 15.64
N VAL A 166 -5.97 -18.50 15.03
CA VAL A 166 -6.45 -18.75 13.67
C VAL A 166 -7.97 -18.74 13.75
N VAL A 167 -8.59 -17.69 13.29
CA VAL A 167 -10.05 -17.65 13.15
C VAL A 167 -10.37 -18.32 11.82
N SER A 168 -10.77 -19.58 11.89
CA SER A 168 -11.39 -20.24 10.74
C SER A 168 -12.82 -19.74 10.62
N TYR A 169 -13.15 -19.12 9.51
CA TYR A 169 -14.52 -18.75 9.18
C TYR A 169 -15.13 -19.86 8.33
N GLU A 170 -16.18 -20.49 8.86
CA GLU A 170 -17.05 -21.35 8.07
C GLU A 170 -18.18 -20.48 7.52
N PRO A 171 -18.39 -20.39 6.21
CA PRO A 171 -19.49 -19.62 5.63
C PRO A 171 -20.83 -20.21 6.10
N SER A 172 -21.69 -19.40 6.70
CA SER A 172 -23.05 -19.81 7.03
C SER A 172 -23.89 -19.92 5.75
N PRO A 173 -24.66 -21.00 5.52
CA PRO A 173 -25.50 -21.12 4.34
C PRO A 173 -26.72 -20.21 4.44
N GLY A 174 -26.95 -19.36 3.42
CA GLY A 174 -28.23 -18.71 3.18
C GLY A 174 -28.27 -17.18 3.33
N LEU A 175 -27.33 -16.47 2.69
CA LEU A 175 -27.46 -15.02 2.55
C LEU A 175 -28.64 -14.67 1.62
N SER A 176 -29.57 -13.85 2.14
CA SER A 176 -30.49 -13.08 1.29
C SER A 176 -29.84 -11.75 0.89
N ILE A 177 -30.25 -11.18 -0.24
CA ILE A 177 -29.82 -9.84 -0.68
C ILE A 177 -30.10 -8.79 0.42
N ASP A 178 -31.19 -8.96 1.18
CA ASP A 178 -31.52 -8.06 2.29
C ASP A 178 -30.43 -8.06 3.39
N ASN A 179 -29.77 -9.20 3.65
CA ASN A 179 -28.67 -9.28 4.59
C ASN A 179 -27.37 -8.64 4.06
N LEU A 180 -27.15 -8.66 2.73
CA LEU A 180 -26.02 -7.97 2.10
C LEU A 180 -26.03 -6.47 2.40
N LEU A 181 -27.19 -5.84 2.42
CA LEU A 181 -27.33 -4.40 2.63
C LEU A 181 -27.23 -3.98 4.10
N ASN A 182 -27.37 -4.91 5.05
CA ASN A 182 -27.23 -4.60 6.47
C ASN A 182 -25.79 -4.24 6.85
N PHE A 183 -24.80 -4.90 6.26
CA PHE A 183 -23.40 -4.65 6.58
C PHE A 183 -22.93 -3.21 6.25
N PRO A 184 -23.19 -2.65 5.02
CA PRO A 184 -22.91 -1.25 4.74
C PRO A 184 -23.58 -0.28 5.73
N VAL A 185 -24.82 -0.55 6.13
CA VAL A 185 -25.56 0.31 7.08
C VAL A 185 -24.92 0.29 8.46
N ALA A 186 -24.65 -0.90 9.01
CA ALA A 186 -24.02 -1.07 10.32
C ALA A 186 -22.61 -0.45 10.35
N PHE A 187 -21.83 -0.67 9.29
CA PHE A 187 -20.49 -0.11 9.17
C PHE A 187 -20.52 1.44 9.17
N ARG A 188 -21.36 2.07 8.32
CA ARG A 188 -21.47 3.54 8.31
C ARG A 188 -21.83 4.09 9.67
N ARG A 189 -22.85 3.51 10.31
CA ARG A 189 -23.28 3.97 11.65
C ARG A 189 -22.17 3.84 12.67
N GLY A 190 -21.48 2.70 12.70
CA GLY A 190 -20.36 2.50 13.61
C GLY A 190 -19.20 3.46 13.36
N VAL A 191 -18.86 3.78 12.11
CA VAL A 191 -17.83 4.79 11.82
C VAL A 191 -18.28 6.18 12.29
N LEU A 192 -19.52 6.59 11.99
CA LEU A 192 -20.05 7.89 12.40
C LEU A 192 -20.07 8.05 13.93
N ASP A 193 -20.42 6.99 14.67
CA ASP A 193 -20.47 7.01 16.15
C ASP A 193 -19.08 7.11 16.80
N ASN A 194 -17.99 6.83 16.03
CA ASN A 194 -16.62 6.85 16.54
C ASN A 194 -15.80 8.09 16.15
N PHE A 195 -16.43 9.11 15.58
CA PHE A 195 -15.76 10.40 15.44
C PHE A 195 -15.48 11.04 16.80
N ASP A 196 -14.28 11.57 16.96
CA ASP A 196 -13.88 12.28 18.18
C ASP A 196 -14.55 13.65 18.26
N SER A 197 -15.39 13.86 19.28
CA SER A 197 -16.13 15.11 19.45
C SER A 197 -15.28 16.30 19.93
N GLU A 198 -14.07 16.06 20.44
CA GLU A 198 -13.18 17.08 20.98
C GLU A 198 -12.10 17.49 19.98
N GLU A 199 -11.38 16.51 19.42
CA GLU A 199 -10.23 16.74 18.55
C GLU A 199 -10.51 16.39 17.07
N TYR A 200 -11.71 15.90 16.77
CA TYR A 200 -12.17 15.48 15.45
C TYR A 200 -11.38 14.29 14.87
N GLY A 201 -11.75 13.85 13.67
CA GLY A 201 -11.22 12.60 13.10
C GLY A 201 -11.72 11.35 13.79
N LEU A 202 -11.40 10.18 13.23
CA LEU A 202 -11.80 8.90 13.79
C LEU A 202 -10.92 8.48 14.96
N GLY A 203 -11.55 7.87 15.96
CA GLY A 203 -10.87 7.32 17.13
C GLY A 203 -10.29 8.37 18.07
N ARG A 204 -9.64 7.91 19.15
CA ARG A 204 -9.10 8.76 20.22
C ARG A 204 -7.60 8.62 20.44
N GLU A 205 -6.92 7.93 19.55
CA GLU A 205 -5.48 7.71 19.60
C GLU A 205 -4.80 8.46 18.44
N GLN A 206 -4.26 7.74 17.49
CA GLN A 206 -3.69 8.31 16.27
C GLN A 206 -4.77 8.96 15.39
N LYS A 207 -4.38 9.96 14.63
CA LYS A 207 -5.28 10.70 13.74
C LYS A 207 -4.77 10.69 12.31
N SER A 208 -5.65 10.33 11.39
CA SER A 208 -5.35 10.23 9.96
C SER A 208 -6.45 10.83 9.12
N ILE A 209 -6.09 11.31 7.93
CA ILE A 209 -7.04 11.48 6.86
C ILE A 209 -7.21 10.10 6.21
N LEU A 210 -8.45 9.68 6.03
CA LEU A 210 -8.84 8.39 5.46
C LEU A 210 -9.69 8.64 4.22
N PRO A 211 -9.06 8.94 3.05
CA PRO A 211 -9.77 9.48 1.90
C PRO A 211 -10.88 8.57 1.37
N ARG A 212 -10.63 7.26 1.26
CA ARG A 212 -11.64 6.31 0.79
C ARG A 212 -12.83 6.23 1.73
N THR A 213 -12.56 6.13 3.04
CA THR A 213 -13.59 6.10 4.08
C THR A 213 -14.41 7.37 4.07
N PHE A 214 -13.77 8.52 4.00
CA PHE A 214 -14.43 9.81 4.07
C PHE A 214 -15.26 10.11 2.81
N LEU A 215 -14.76 9.78 1.63
CA LEU A 215 -15.51 9.86 0.38
C LEU A 215 -16.73 8.92 0.40
N TYR A 216 -16.54 7.67 0.84
CA TYR A 216 -17.64 6.72 0.98
C TYR A 216 -18.77 7.24 1.90
N LEU A 217 -18.41 7.84 3.04
CA LEU A 217 -19.40 8.42 3.97
C LEU A 217 -20.16 9.62 3.36
N LEU A 218 -19.53 10.40 2.47
CA LEU A 218 -20.20 11.51 1.78
C LEU A 218 -21.17 11.05 0.69
N GLU A 219 -20.91 9.89 0.08
CA GLU A 219 -21.61 9.44 -1.13
C GLU A 219 -22.60 8.31 -0.83
N SER A 220 -22.51 7.66 0.34
CA SER A 220 -23.32 6.48 0.69
C SER A 220 -24.28 6.75 1.86
N GLY A 221 -25.31 5.90 1.99
CA GLY A 221 -26.27 5.99 3.07
C GLY A 221 -27.45 6.91 2.78
N THR A 222 -28.19 7.26 3.83
CA THR A 222 -29.32 8.18 3.77
C THR A 222 -28.86 9.64 3.73
N ASP A 223 -29.75 10.56 3.34
CA ASP A 223 -29.47 12.01 3.38
C ASP A 223 -29.05 12.49 4.78
N ASP A 224 -29.59 11.87 5.85
CA ASP A 224 -29.23 12.20 7.23
C ASP A 224 -27.83 11.69 7.57
N ASP A 225 -27.46 10.48 7.13
CA ASP A 225 -26.09 9.94 7.31
C ASP A 225 -25.06 10.82 6.59
N GLN A 226 -25.34 11.20 5.33
CA GLN A 226 -24.43 12.07 4.55
C GLN A 226 -24.29 13.46 5.18
N LYS A 227 -25.39 14.03 5.71
CA LYS A 227 -25.36 15.32 6.41
C LYS A 227 -24.57 15.24 7.71
N GLU A 228 -24.71 14.16 8.46
CA GLU A 228 -23.90 13.92 9.67
C GLU A 228 -22.42 13.78 9.31
N ALA A 229 -22.09 12.95 8.29
CA ALA A 229 -20.75 12.78 7.77
C ALA A 229 -20.13 14.14 7.34
N LEU A 230 -20.85 14.95 6.57
CA LEU A 230 -20.40 16.28 6.15
C LEU A 230 -20.02 17.16 7.36
N GLY A 231 -20.82 17.10 8.44
CA GLY A 231 -20.54 17.81 9.67
C GLY A 231 -19.22 17.42 10.32
N TRP A 232 -18.98 16.12 10.45
CA TRP A 232 -17.75 15.58 11.01
C TRP A 232 -16.53 15.83 10.10
N LEU A 233 -16.67 15.56 8.81
CA LEU A 233 -15.57 15.65 7.85
C LEU A 233 -15.11 17.11 7.64
N THR A 234 -16.04 18.07 7.62
CA THR A 234 -15.68 19.49 7.58
C THR A 234 -14.73 19.85 8.73
N LYS A 235 -15.08 19.49 9.96
CA LYS A 235 -14.27 19.80 11.15
C LYS A 235 -12.95 19.03 11.18
N THR A 236 -12.99 17.77 10.76
CA THR A 236 -11.78 16.93 10.65
C THR A 236 -10.78 17.52 9.66
N MET A 237 -11.23 17.96 8.49
CA MET A 237 -10.34 18.55 7.49
C MET A 237 -9.86 19.96 7.88
N GLU A 238 -10.68 20.75 8.56
CA GLU A 238 -10.24 22.02 9.16
C GLU A 238 -9.09 21.76 10.16
N ARG A 239 -9.23 20.75 11.02
CA ARG A 239 -8.20 20.36 11.98
C ARG A 239 -6.94 19.82 11.32
N ALA A 240 -7.08 18.95 10.32
CA ALA A 240 -5.95 18.39 9.56
C ALA A 240 -5.14 19.50 8.85
N ILE A 241 -5.82 20.49 8.26
CA ILE A 241 -5.16 21.66 7.63
C ILE A 241 -4.38 22.49 8.67
N GLU A 242 -4.82 22.54 9.91
CA GLU A 242 -4.12 23.29 10.97
C GLU A 242 -2.88 22.56 11.50
N THR A 243 -2.80 21.25 11.34
CA THR A 243 -1.84 20.43 12.09
C THR A 243 -0.92 19.55 11.23
N ILE A 244 -1.47 18.82 10.26
CA ILE A 244 -0.72 17.88 9.42
C ILE A 244 -0.61 18.29 7.94
N TYR A 245 -0.93 19.53 7.63
CA TYR A 245 -0.73 20.12 6.30
C TYR A 245 0.56 20.95 6.27
N ASP A 246 1.30 20.85 5.16
CA ASP A 246 2.47 21.69 4.92
C ASP A 246 2.07 23.01 4.23
N PRO A 247 2.03 24.14 4.95
CA PRO A 247 1.57 25.41 4.37
C PRO A 247 2.59 26.07 3.44
N VAL A 248 3.81 25.53 3.31
CA VAL A 248 4.89 26.11 2.50
C VAL A 248 4.90 25.50 1.10
N GLU A 249 4.91 24.18 0.99
CA GLU A 249 5.02 23.47 -0.28
C GLU A 249 3.74 22.72 -0.65
N GLY A 250 2.79 22.64 0.25
CA GLY A 250 1.58 21.86 0.09
C GLY A 250 1.78 20.37 0.43
N GLY A 251 0.67 19.66 0.40
CA GLY A 251 0.62 18.25 0.77
C GLY A 251 0.39 18.02 2.25
N PHE A 252 -0.24 16.89 2.55
CA PHE A 252 -0.52 16.44 3.90
C PHE A 252 0.51 15.40 4.30
N PHE A 253 0.94 15.48 5.55
CA PHE A 253 1.75 14.46 6.18
C PHE A 253 0.92 13.19 6.42
N ARG A 254 1.59 12.05 6.54
CA ARG A 254 0.96 10.74 6.53
C ARG A 254 -0.13 10.58 7.59
N TYR A 255 0.14 10.92 8.84
CA TYR A 255 -0.80 10.91 9.97
C TYR A 255 -0.21 11.65 11.18
N ALA A 256 -0.98 11.82 12.25
CA ALA A 256 -0.50 12.28 13.54
C ALA A 256 -0.52 11.15 14.57
N GLU A 257 0.54 10.99 15.34
CA GLU A 257 0.67 9.99 16.39
C GLU A 257 -0.24 10.27 17.59
N THR A 258 -0.57 11.56 17.81
CA THR A 258 -1.34 11.99 18.97
C THR A 258 -2.76 12.42 18.62
N ARG A 259 -3.69 12.18 19.58
CA ARG A 259 -5.10 12.54 19.48
C ARG A 259 -5.34 13.99 19.07
N ASP A 260 -4.48 14.91 19.52
CA ASP A 260 -4.57 16.34 19.23
C ASP A 260 -3.97 16.76 17.87
N TRP A 261 -3.58 15.80 17.04
CA TRP A 261 -2.98 15.97 15.72
C TRP A 261 -1.61 16.68 15.68
N ARG A 262 -0.92 16.87 16.83
CA ARG A 262 0.26 17.76 16.92
C ARG A 262 1.60 17.09 16.70
N VAL A 263 1.64 15.77 16.60
CA VAL A 263 2.87 15.01 16.32
C VAL A 263 2.76 14.31 14.97
N PRO A 264 2.99 15.04 13.86
CA PRO A 264 2.85 14.46 12.53
C PRO A 264 4.01 13.53 12.20
N HIS A 265 3.70 12.48 11.45
CA HIS A 265 4.66 11.70 10.70
C HIS A 265 4.86 12.36 9.34
N TYR A 266 6.05 12.92 9.12
CA TYR A 266 6.34 13.89 8.06
C TYR A 266 6.51 13.30 6.66
N GLU A 267 6.32 11.99 6.47
CA GLU A 267 6.25 11.38 5.14
C GLU A 267 5.04 11.92 4.36
N LYS A 268 5.19 12.08 3.04
CA LYS A 268 4.09 12.45 2.14
C LYS A 268 3.92 11.36 1.07
N PHE A 269 2.75 10.76 1.03
CA PHE A 269 2.39 9.70 0.09
C PHE A 269 1.52 10.26 -1.03
N SER A 270 1.78 9.86 -2.28
CA SER A 270 1.05 10.38 -3.44
C SER A 270 -0.42 9.98 -3.45
N ASP A 271 -0.73 8.72 -3.13
CA ASP A 271 -2.09 8.18 -3.08
C ASP A 271 -2.94 8.85 -1.98
N LEU A 272 -2.38 9.00 -0.77
CA LEU A 272 -3.03 9.74 0.32
C LEU A 272 -3.32 11.18 -0.07
N ASN A 273 -2.34 11.86 -0.65
CA ASN A 273 -2.47 13.26 -1.03
C ASN A 273 -3.44 13.46 -2.21
N ALA A 274 -3.43 12.59 -3.20
CA ALA A 274 -4.38 12.64 -4.31
C ALA A 274 -5.83 12.40 -3.83
N GLY A 275 -6.03 11.40 -2.95
CA GLY A 275 -7.32 11.16 -2.32
C GLY A 275 -7.79 12.30 -1.43
N THR A 276 -6.86 12.96 -0.70
CA THR A 276 -7.17 14.14 0.11
C THR A 276 -7.56 15.35 -0.75
N VAL A 277 -6.90 15.56 -1.89
CA VAL A 277 -7.31 16.60 -2.86
C VAL A 277 -8.73 16.37 -3.35
N LEU A 278 -9.07 15.14 -3.75
CA LEU A 278 -10.43 14.80 -4.16
C LEU A 278 -11.43 15.06 -3.04
N LEU A 279 -11.15 14.62 -1.83
CA LEU A 279 -12.01 14.84 -0.67
C LEU A 279 -12.25 16.34 -0.41
N LEU A 280 -11.22 17.18 -0.50
CA LEU A 280 -11.34 18.62 -0.30
C LEU A 280 -12.21 19.28 -1.37
N TYR A 281 -12.09 18.87 -2.64
CA TYR A 281 -12.98 19.37 -3.70
C TYR A 281 -14.42 18.90 -3.50
N ARG A 282 -14.65 17.65 -3.13
CA ARG A 282 -16.00 17.14 -2.79
C ARG A 282 -16.63 17.91 -1.62
N LEU A 283 -15.89 18.10 -0.55
CA LEU A 283 -16.37 18.90 0.60
C LEU A 283 -16.68 20.35 0.20
N ASN A 284 -15.84 20.96 -0.63
CA ASN A 284 -16.05 22.32 -1.08
C ASN A 284 -17.27 22.46 -2.01
N GLU A 285 -17.56 21.46 -2.82
CA GLU A 285 -18.75 21.43 -3.67
C GLU A 285 -20.04 21.48 -2.83
N ILE A 286 -20.09 20.69 -1.75
CA ILE A 286 -21.25 20.63 -0.85
C ILE A 286 -21.29 21.84 0.09
N LYS A 287 -20.13 22.23 0.62
CA LYS A 287 -19.98 23.34 1.58
C LYS A 287 -18.76 24.18 1.22
N PRO A 288 -18.93 25.26 0.46
CA PRO A 288 -17.84 26.10 -0.03
C PRO A 288 -16.95 26.63 1.10
N SER A 289 -15.63 26.42 0.99
CA SER A 289 -14.61 26.88 1.92
C SER A 289 -13.33 27.30 1.18
N PRO A 290 -12.93 28.58 1.25
CA PRO A 290 -11.68 29.04 0.63
C PRO A 290 -10.45 28.27 1.13
N ARG A 291 -10.44 27.83 2.40
CA ARG A 291 -9.34 27.05 2.98
C ARG A 291 -9.22 25.65 2.33
N PHE A 292 -10.36 25.03 1.99
CA PHE A 292 -10.35 23.70 1.34
C PHE A 292 -9.80 23.79 -0.08
N ILE A 293 -10.23 24.81 -0.84
CA ILE A 293 -9.72 25.05 -2.19
C ILE A 293 -8.23 25.38 -2.16
N GLU A 294 -7.77 26.27 -1.27
CA GLU A 294 -6.36 26.62 -1.16
C GLU A 294 -5.49 25.40 -0.82
N ALA A 295 -5.92 24.57 0.13
CA ALA A 295 -5.22 23.36 0.51
C ALA A 295 -5.23 22.32 -0.62
N ALA A 296 -6.36 22.14 -1.33
CA ALA A 296 -6.47 21.25 -2.47
C ALA A 296 -5.56 21.67 -3.62
N ASP A 297 -5.64 22.94 -4.06
CA ASP A 297 -4.85 23.47 -5.18
C ASP A 297 -3.35 23.41 -4.89
N THR A 298 -2.93 23.70 -3.67
CA THR A 298 -1.52 23.69 -3.28
C THR A 298 -1.02 22.26 -3.17
N THR A 299 -1.82 21.33 -2.65
CA THR A 299 -1.49 19.89 -2.62
C THR A 299 -1.42 19.31 -4.03
N LEU A 300 -2.36 19.67 -4.92
CA LEU A 300 -2.32 19.23 -6.32
C LEU A 300 -1.06 19.76 -7.03
N ARG A 301 -0.67 21.01 -6.77
CA ARG A 301 0.59 21.57 -7.29
C ARG A 301 1.81 20.80 -6.76
N TYR A 302 1.84 20.43 -5.48
CA TYR A 302 2.88 19.58 -4.92
C TYR A 302 2.95 18.23 -5.64
N LEU A 303 1.82 17.55 -5.85
CA LEU A 303 1.78 16.29 -6.60
C LEU A 303 2.32 16.44 -8.03
N THR A 304 1.86 17.47 -8.76
CA THR A 304 2.17 17.65 -10.18
C THR A 304 3.55 18.27 -10.47
N SER A 305 4.25 18.80 -9.45
CA SER A 305 5.57 19.41 -9.60
C SER A 305 6.66 18.67 -8.82
N THR A 306 6.40 18.17 -7.64
CA THR A 306 7.40 17.51 -6.78
C THR A 306 7.35 15.99 -6.92
N LEU A 307 6.16 15.40 -7.01
CA LEU A 307 5.99 13.95 -7.16
C LEU A 307 5.74 13.50 -8.61
N TYR A 308 5.88 14.37 -9.60
CA TYR A 308 5.83 13.99 -11.01
C TYR A 308 7.21 14.06 -11.65
N ASP A 309 7.70 12.93 -12.14
CA ASP A 309 8.94 12.84 -12.89
C ASP A 309 8.63 13.01 -14.39
N SER A 310 9.10 14.14 -14.98
CA SER A 310 8.86 14.46 -16.38
C SER A 310 9.65 13.59 -17.36
N ASP A 311 10.78 13.04 -16.94
CA ASP A 311 11.65 12.21 -17.78
C ASP A 311 11.09 10.79 -17.88
N LEU A 312 10.62 10.23 -16.76
CA LEU A 312 9.90 8.96 -16.73
C LEU A 312 8.45 9.09 -17.25
N GLY A 313 7.85 10.27 -17.07
CA GLY A 313 6.45 10.53 -17.42
C GLY A 313 5.46 9.88 -16.46
N CYS A 314 5.79 9.74 -15.18
CA CYS A 314 4.89 9.17 -14.18
C CYS A 314 5.02 9.84 -12.81
N PHE A 315 4.00 9.63 -11.96
CA PHE A 315 4.02 10.06 -10.57
C PHE A 315 4.87 9.11 -9.71
N LEU A 316 5.63 9.70 -8.79
CA LEU A 316 6.42 9.02 -7.77
C LEU A 316 5.57 8.80 -6.52
N ASN A 317 5.88 7.79 -5.72
CA ASN A 317 4.97 7.38 -4.64
C ASN A 317 5.19 8.09 -3.31
N PHE A 318 6.45 8.38 -2.94
CA PHE A 318 6.76 8.81 -1.59
C PHE A 318 7.82 9.91 -1.55
N GLN A 319 7.61 10.89 -0.65
CA GLN A 319 8.67 11.75 -0.16
C GLN A 319 8.96 11.40 1.29
N VAL A 320 10.25 11.17 1.61
CA VAL A 320 10.68 10.75 2.95
C VAL A 320 10.48 11.85 3.99
N ALA A 321 10.37 11.46 5.25
CA ALA A 321 10.28 12.41 6.35
C ALA A 321 11.61 13.15 6.57
N ASP A 322 11.51 14.46 6.83
CA ASP A 322 12.61 15.27 7.39
C ASP A 322 12.01 16.32 8.33
N THR A 323 11.95 15.99 9.60
CA THR A 323 11.41 16.87 10.64
C THR A 323 12.12 18.22 10.66
N ASN A 324 13.45 18.27 10.50
CA ASN A 324 14.21 19.50 10.53
C ASN A 324 13.87 20.40 9.35
N TYR A 325 13.66 19.84 8.16
CA TYR A 325 13.26 20.56 6.97
C TYR A 325 11.87 21.19 7.12
N TYR A 326 10.89 20.42 7.59
CA TYR A 326 9.50 20.88 7.65
C TYR A 326 9.26 21.94 8.74
N PHE A 327 10.14 22.10 9.73
CA PHE A 327 10.14 23.24 10.66
C PHE A 327 10.69 24.54 10.06
N LEU A 328 11.31 24.48 8.87
CA LEU A 328 11.84 25.67 8.22
C LEU A 328 10.73 26.47 7.52
N ASN A 329 10.83 27.79 7.57
CA ASN A 329 9.99 28.67 6.74
C ASN A 329 10.45 28.63 5.27
N GLU A 330 9.63 29.15 4.37
CA GLU A 330 9.89 29.16 2.91
C GLU A 330 11.29 29.66 2.53
N LYS A 331 11.75 30.79 3.15
CA LYS A 331 13.07 31.36 2.87
C LYS A 331 14.22 30.42 3.21
N ARG A 332 14.10 29.69 4.33
CA ARG A 332 15.13 28.74 4.78
C ARG A 332 15.09 27.45 3.99
N ARG A 333 13.89 26.96 3.61
CA ARG A 333 13.78 25.79 2.73
C ARG A 333 14.45 25.99 1.40
N LYS A 334 14.37 27.18 0.78
CA LYS A 334 15.06 27.53 -0.47
C LYS A 334 16.60 27.48 -0.38
N ALA A 335 17.17 27.46 0.83
CA ALA A 335 18.61 27.42 1.06
C ALA A 335 19.16 26.02 1.39
N VAL A 336 18.32 25.00 1.47
CA VAL A 336 18.67 23.62 1.79
C VAL A 336 18.06 22.67 0.76
N ASN A 337 18.57 21.45 0.69
CA ASN A 337 17.95 20.43 -0.16
C ASN A 337 16.61 19.98 0.43
N PRO A 338 15.56 19.78 -0.38
CA PRO A 338 14.32 19.19 0.08
C PRO A 338 14.53 17.71 0.47
N PRO A 339 13.60 17.13 1.25
CA PRO A 339 13.61 15.70 1.53
C PRO A 339 13.58 14.88 0.23
N LYS A 340 14.28 13.73 0.24
CA LYS A 340 14.35 12.85 -0.93
C LYS A 340 12.96 12.40 -1.36
N VAL A 341 12.67 12.47 -2.66
CA VAL A 341 11.59 11.71 -3.27
C VAL A 341 12.16 10.35 -3.66
N MET A 342 11.44 9.28 -3.36
CA MET A 342 11.90 7.93 -3.62
C MET A 342 11.92 7.63 -5.11
N ASP A 343 12.91 6.87 -5.52
CA ASP A 343 13.19 6.47 -6.89
C ASP A 343 12.69 5.05 -7.25
N LYS A 344 11.96 4.42 -6.32
CA LYS A 344 11.20 3.20 -6.56
C LYS A 344 9.72 3.55 -6.76
N ILE A 345 9.14 3.11 -7.87
CA ILE A 345 7.74 3.36 -8.23
C ILE A 345 6.97 2.04 -8.13
N PHE A 346 6.09 1.92 -7.14
CA PHE A 346 5.27 0.73 -6.89
C PHE A 346 3.99 0.76 -7.72
N SER A 347 3.68 -0.35 -8.39
CA SER A 347 2.59 -0.45 -9.36
C SER A 347 1.23 -0.17 -8.74
N ASP A 348 0.93 -0.76 -7.58
CA ASP A 348 -0.32 -0.57 -6.85
C ASP A 348 -0.49 0.87 -6.34
N ARG A 349 0.58 1.48 -5.82
CA ARG A 349 0.57 2.86 -5.31
C ARG A 349 0.37 3.88 -6.42
N LEU A 350 1.09 3.69 -7.55
CA LEU A 350 0.89 4.54 -8.71
C LEU A 350 -0.54 4.40 -9.26
N ALA A 351 -1.05 3.17 -9.35
CA ALA A 351 -2.41 2.93 -9.79
C ALA A 351 -3.46 3.57 -8.86
N ALA A 352 -3.27 3.49 -7.53
CA ALA A 352 -4.16 4.15 -6.56
C ALA A 352 -4.11 5.69 -6.70
N THR A 353 -2.91 6.26 -6.89
CA THR A 353 -2.73 7.70 -7.12
C THR A 353 -3.49 8.16 -8.37
N LEU A 354 -3.33 7.44 -9.49
CA LEU A 354 -3.96 7.79 -10.76
C LEU A 354 -5.49 7.66 -10.70
N ASN A 355 -6.03 6.69 -9.96
CA ASN A 355 -7.47 6.57 -9.75
C ASN A 355 -8.07 7.85 -9.15
N TYR A 356 -7.41 8.46 -8.17
CA TYR A 356 -7.85 9.72 -7.60
C TYR A 356 -7.63 10.91 -8.54
N LEU A 357 -6.48 10.98 -9.22
CA LEU A 357 -6.16 12.10 -10.11
C LEU A 357 -7.06 12.19 -11.34
N ILE A 358 -7.57 11.06 -11.83
CA ILE A 358 -8.60 11.02 -12.87
C ILE A 358 -9.85 11.77 -12.40
N GLU A 359 -10.35 11.48 -11.21
CA GLU A 359 -11.53 12.16 -10.64
C GLU A 359 -11.23 13.62 -10.26
N VAL A 360 -10.05 13.91 -9.72
CA VAL A 360 -9.62 15.29 -9.43
C VAL A 360 -9.69 16.15 -10.69
N ASN A 361 -9.32 15.60 -11.85
CA ASN A 361 -9.35 16.36 -13.09
C ASN A 361 -10.77 16.72 -13.57
N GLU A 362 -11.82 16.06 -13.10
CA GLU A 362 -13.22 16.46 -13.33
C GLU A 362 -13.55 17.82 -12.68
N TYR A 363 -12.86 18.15 -11.56
CA TYR A 363 -13.01 19.43 -10.85
C TYR A 363 -12.18 20.56 -11.44
N VAL A 364 -10.92 20.26 -11.77
CA VAL A 364 -9.96 21.31 -12.17
C VAL A 364 -9.93 21.51 -13.68
N ASN A 365 -10.29 20.48 -14.46
CA ASN A 365 -10.28 20.47 -15.92
C ASN A 365 -8.94 21.02 -16.48
N ASP A 366 -7.81 20.52 -15.90
CA ASP A 366 -6.46 20.94 -16.27
C ASP A 366 -5.86 20.01 -17.34
N PRO A 367 -5.67 20.47 -18.58
CA PRO A 367 -5.08 19.66 -19.64
C PRO A 367 -3.67 19.15 -19.33
N LYS A 368 -2.93 19.85 -18.47
CA LYS A 368 -1.59 19.42 -18.06
C LYS A 368 -1.69 18.22 -17.10
N LEU A 369 -2.61 18.27 -16.16
CA LEU A 369 -2.87 17.12 -15.28
C LEU A 369 -3.32 15.91 -16.09
N GLU A 370 -4.24 16.11 -17.05
CA GLU A 370 -4.69 15.04 -17.95
C GLU A 370 -3.52 14.41 -18.72
N GLU A 371 -2.64 15.23 -19.31
CA GLU A 371 -1.43 14.74 -19.97
C GLU A 371 -0.53 13.93 -19.02
N GLN A 372 -0.31 14.41 -17.80
CA GLN A 372 0.50 13.71 -16.82
C GLN A 372 -0.12 12.35 -16.42
N VAL A 373 -1.45 12.29 -16.26
CA VAL A 373 -2.19 11.05 -15.99
C VAL A 373 -2.07 10.08 -17.16
N ILE A 374 -2.31 10.54 -18.40
CA ILE A 374 -2.22 9.69 -19.60
C ILE A 374 -0.79 9.15 -19.78
N ARG A 375 0.24 9.95 -19.55
CA ARG A 375 1.63 9.47 -19.62
C ARG A 375 1.93 8.42 -18.56
N SER A 376 1.41 8.60 -17.34
CA SER A 376 1.58 7.63 -16.26
C SER A 376 0.80 6.32 -16.51
N LEU A 377 -0.38 6.39 -17.15
CA LEU A 377 -1.09 5.20 -17.65
C LEU A 377 -0.23 4.46 -18.68
N GLY A 378 0.36 5.20 -19.64
CA GLY A 378 1.26 4.63 -20.65
C GLY A 378 2.52 3.99 -20.04
N PHE A 379 3.06 4.54 -18.94
CA PHE A 379 4.17 3.96 -18.21
C PHE A 379 3.83 2.58 -17.63
N LEU A 380 2.66 2.43 -16.99
CA LEU A 380 2.18 1.14 -16.48
C LEU A 380 1.81 0.17 -17.60
N GLU A 381 1.19 0.68 -18.66
CA GLU A 381 0.78 -0.13 -19.81
C GLU A 381 1.98 -0.77 -20.52
N GLN A 382 3.10 -0.08 -20.65
CA GLN A 382 4.33 -0.65 -21.23
C GLN A 382 4.78 -1.91 -20.50
N MET A 383 4.71 -1.95 -19.17
CA MET A 383 4.99 -3.17 -18.38
C MET A 383 4.04 -4.30 -18.75
N ILE A 384 2.75 -4.01 -18.85
CA ILE A 384 1.69 -5.00 -19.11
C ILE A 384 1.80 -5.59 -20.52
N LEU A 385 1.96 -4.74 -21.55
CA LEU A 385 1.95 -5.14 -22.96
C LEU A 385 3.26 -5.79 -23.44
N GLN A 386 4.37 -5.63 -22.73
CA GLN A 386 5.61 -6.33 -23.06
C GLN A 386 5.53 -7.84 -22.82
N GLY A 387 4.35 -8.37 -22.43
CA GLY A 387 4.10 -9.80 -22.19
C GLY A 387 4.87 -10.36 -21.01
N GLN A 388 5.40 -9.49 -20.17
CA GLN A 388 6.04 -9.85 -18.92
C GLN A 388 4.98 -9.97 -17.82
N GLU A 389 5.29 -10.76 -16.82
CA GLU A 389 4.52 -10.78 -15.58
C GLU A 389 4.41 -9.35 -15.01
N ILE A 390 3.25 -8.99 -14.42
CA ILE A 390 3.10 -7.75 -13.67
C ILE A 390 4.20 -7.69 -12.61
N ARG A 391 4.85 -6.54 -12.50
CA ARG A 391 5.97 -6.32 -11.59
C ARG A 391 5.56 -5.43 -10.42
N ARG A 392 6.20 -5.65 -9.28
CA ARG A 392 5.93 -4.95 -8.04
C ARG A 392 6.39 -3.49 -8.12
N TYR A 393 7.62 -3.24 -8.57
CA TYR A 393 8.16 -1.88 -8.65
C TYR A 393 9.12 -1.66 -9.81
N PHE A 394 9.25 -0.39 -10.20
CA PHE A 394 10.24 0.10 -11.15
C PHE A 394 11.34 0.87 -10.40
N SER A 395 12.60 0.59 -10.69
CA SER A 395 13.76 1.35 -10.22
C SER A 395 14.10 2.44 -11.25
N ALA A 396 13.92 3.70 -10.87
CA ALA A 396 14.20 4.84 -11.76
C ALA A 396 15.68 4.95 -12.15
N PRO A 397 16.66 4.76 -11.24
CA PRO A 397 18.08 4.81 -11.61
C PRO A 397 18.50 3.73 -12.58
N GLU A 398 17.89 2.56 -12.52
CA GLU A 398 18.27 1.40 -13.33
C GLU A 398 17.41 1.24 -14.58
N HIS A 399 16.28 1.94 -14.66
CA HIS A 399 15.25 1.83 -15.70
C HIS A 399 14.76 0.39 -15.90
N LEU A 400 14.54 -0.34 -14.80
CA LEU A 400 14.14 -1.75 -14.79
C LEU A 400 12.99 -1.99 -13.82
N TRP A 401 12.12 -2.94 -14.20
CA TRP A 401 11.08 -3.49 -13.36
C TRP A 401 11.59 -4.68 -12.55
N TYR A 402 11.23 -4.72 -11.28
CA TYR A 402 11.68 -5.73 -10.32
C TYR A 402 10.51 -6.42 -9.66
N GLU A 403 10.78 -7.56 -9.06
CA GLU A 403 9.92 -8.45 -8.30
C GLU A 403 8.59 -8.79 -8.99
N PRO A 404 8.11 -10.03 -8.87
CA PRO A 404 6.78 -10.40 -9.33
C PRO A 404 5.71 -9.64 -8.53
N GLY A 405 4.74 -9.04 -9.22
CA GLY A 405 3.60 -8.39 -8.57
C GLY A 405 2.73 -9.37 -7.80
N GLY A 406 2.25 -8.94 -6.63
CA GLY A 406 1.27 -9.63 -5.82
C GLY A 406 -0.18 -9.30 -6.23
N LEU A 407 -1.15 -9.86 -5.50
CA LEU A 407 -2.58 -9.61 -5.74
C LEU A 407 -2.92 -8.12 -5.69
N SER A 408 -2.24 -7.32 -4.83
CA SER A 408 -2.41 -5.87 -4.74
C SER A 408 -2.16 -5.18 -6.07
N ASP A 409 -1.03 -5.49 -6.72
CA ASP A 409 -0.66 -4.86 -7.99
C ASP A 409 -1.70 -5.15 -9.07
N TYR A 410 -2.12 -6.40 -9.20
CA TYR A 410 -3.13 -6.80 -10.17
C TYR A 410 -4.48 -6.13 -9.91
N ALA A 411 -4.96 -6.12 -8.66
CA ALA A 411 -6.26 -5.55 -8.31
C ALA A 411 -6.32 -4.04 -8.59
N HIS A 412 -5.29 -3.29 -8.18
CA HIS A 412 -5.23 -1.85 -8.42
C HIS A 412 -5.10 -1.52 -9.92
N LEU A 413 -4.32 -2.30 -10.68
CA LEU A 413 -4.19 -2.09 -12.12
C LEU A 413 -5.50 -2.37 -12.87
N VAL A 414 -6.20 -3.47 -12.58
CA VAL A 414 -7.50 -3.75 -13.22
C VAL A 414 -8.48 -2.61 -12.93
N HIS A 415 -8.58 -2.20 -11.66
CA HIS A 415 -9.49 -1.13 -11.25
C HIS A 415 -9.13 0.21 -11.93
N LEU A 416 -7.85 0.58 -11.98
CA LEU A 416 -7.38 1.79 -12.67
C LEU A 416 -7.75 1.80 -14.16
N PHE A 417 -7.44 0.72 -14.88
CA PHE A 417 -7.66 0.70 -16.33
C PHE A 417 -9.15 0.64 -16.70
N ILE A 418 -10.01 0.09 -15.85
CA ILE A 418 -11.49 0.20 -16.04
C ILE A 418 -11.94 1.63 -15.83
N ARG A 419 -11.47 2.31 -14.78
CA ARG A 419 -11.76 3.73 -14.57
C ARG A 419 -11.28 4.60 -15.74
N ALA A 420 -10.05 4.39 -16.19
CA ALA A 420 -9.50 5.10 -17.36
C ALA A 420 -10.31 4.84 -18.63
N ALA A 421 -10.79 3.61 -18.85
CA ALA A 421 -11.63 3.25 -19.98
C ALA A 421 -12.95 4.04 -19.97
N SER A 422 -13.59 4.15 -18.80
CA SER A 422 -14.83 4.91 -18.63
C SER A 422 -14.60 6.42 -18.78
N HIS A 423 -13.61 6.97 -18.06
CA HIS A 423 -13.35 8.40 -18.03
C HIS A 423 -12.92 8.97 -19.40
N PHE A 424 -12.00 8.29 -20.08
CA PHE A 424 -11.50 8.73 -21.40
C PHE A 424 -12.31 8.19 -22.58
N GLU A 425 -13.43 7.47 -22.33
CA GLU A 425 -14.24 6.79 -23.36
C GLU A 425 -13.37 5.94 -24.32
N ASN A 426 -12.32 5.30 -23.78
CA ASN A 426 -11.30 4.60 -24.56
C ASN A 426 -11.30 3.10 -24.27
N LEU A 427 -11.87 2.33 -25.21
CA LEU A 427 -12.00 0.87 -25.10
C LEU A 427 -10.65 0.13 -25.03
N HIS A 428 -9.57 0.75 -25.48
CA HIS A 428 -8.21 0.19 -25.34
C HIS A 428 -7.85 -0.05 -23.87
N TYR A 429 -8.17 0.87 -22.97
CA TYR A 429 -7.92 0.65 -21.53
C TYR A 429 -8.76 -0.50 -20.96
N ALA A 430 -9.98 -0.73 -21.46
CA ALA A 430 -10.77 -1.89 -21.08
C ALA A 430 -10.14 -3.21 -21.55
N ASP A 431 -9.48 -3.22 -22.70
CA ASP A 431 -8.75 -4.40 -23.21
C ASP A 431 -7.49 -4.67 -22.34
N VAL A 432 -6.78 -3.61 -21.93
CA VAL A 432 -5.66 -3.72 -20.97
C VAL A 432 -6.15 -4.27 -19.63
N ALA A 433 -7.23 -3.73 -19.08
CA ALA A 433 -7.85 -4.22 -17.85
C ALA A 433 -8.25 -5.70 -17.95
N SER A 434 -8.88 -6.10 -19.06
CA SER A 434 -9.25 -7.50 -19.31
C SER A 434 -8.05 -8.44 -19.34
N THR A 435 -6.92 -7.98 -19.89
CA THR A 435 -5.66 -8.75 -19.91
C THR A 435 -5.14 -8.98 -18.50
N VAL A 436 -5.09 -7.94 -17.66
CA VAL A 436 -4.64 -8.04 -16.27
C VAL A 436 -5.60 -8.87 -15.43
N LEU A 437 -6.91 -8.69 -15.62
CA LEU A 437 -7.93 -9.49 -14.93
C LEU A 437 -7.81 -10.98 -15.27
N HIS A 438 -7.64 -11.32 -16.55
CA HIS A 438 -7.45 -12.71 -16.94
C HIS A 438 -6.22 -13.33 -16.25
N ALA A 439 -5.11 -12.60 -16.21
CA ALA A 439 -3.90 -13.04 -15.52
C ALA A 439 -4.14 -13.18 -14.00
N SER A 440 -4.89 -12.26 -13.38
CA SER A 440 -5.22 -12.33 -11.95
C SER A 440 -6.08 -13.56 -11.62
N ILE A 441 -7.07 -13.88 -12.47
CA ILE A 441 -7.91 -15.09 -12.31
C ILE A 441 -7.05 -16.38 -12.39
N LEU A 442 -6.08 -16.42 -13.30
CA LEU A 442 -5.21 -17.58 -13.45
C LEU A 442 -4.26 -17.75 -12.26
N LYS A 443 -3.78 -16.66 -11.69
CA LYS A 443 -2.72 -16.67 -10.67
C LYS A 443 -3.28 -16.74 -9.23
N PHE A 444 -4.38 -16.06 -8.95
CA PHE A 444 -4.85 -15.81 -7.60
C PHE A 444 -6.24 -16.35 -7.27
N TYR A 445 -7.09 -16.67 -8.26
CA TYR A 445 -8.44 -17.13 -7.98
C TYR A 445 -8.46 -18.58 -7.47
N ASP A 446 -8.84 -18.76 -6.21
CA ASP A 446 -9.05 -20.08 -5.62
C ASP A 446 -10.49 -20.56 -5.86
N LYS A 447 -10.60 -21.62 -6.63
CA LYS A 447 -11.91 -22.22 -6.97
C LYS A 447 -12.65 -22.84 -5.78
N ASN A 448 -11.92 -23.19 -4.72
CA ASN A 448 -12.52 -23.83 -3.54
C ASN A 448 -13.22 -22.79 -2.66
N SER A 449 -12.53 -21.70 -2.35
CA SER A 449 -13.11 -20.59 -1.58
C SER A 449 -13.99 -19.67 -2.44
N GLY A 450 -13.73 -19.59 -3.75
CA GLY A 450 -14.46 -18.72 -4.66
C GLY A 450 -14.02 -17.25 -4.63
N VAL A 451 -12.85 -16.97 -4.07
CA VAL A 451 -12.27 -15.63 -3.94
C VAL A 451 -10.83 -15.60 -4.44
N PHE A 452 -10.29 -14.39 -4.62
CA PHE A 452 -8.87 -14.20 -4.90
C PHE A 452 -8.07 -14.26 -3.61
N VAL A 453 -7.00 -15.03 -3.62
CA VAL A 453 -6.10 -15.25 -2.47
C VAL A 453 -4.66 -14.97 -2.86
N GLU A 454 -3.89 -14.46 -1.92
CA GLU A 454 -2.44 -14.35 -2.07
C GLU A 454 -1.79 -15.66 -1.60
N PRO A 455 -1.10 -16.42 -2.47
CA PRO A 455 -0.58 -17.73 -2.11
C PRO A 455 0.35 -17.72 -0.88
N ALA A 456 1.15 -16.66 -0.72
CA ALA A 456 2.06 -16.51 0.40
C ALA A 456 1.34 -16.27 1.75
N VAL A 457 0.11 -15.75 1.71
CA VAL A 457 -0.70 -15.40 2.90
C VAL A 457 -1.72 -16.49 3.22
N GLY A 458 -2.23 -17.18 2.19
CA GLY A 458 -3.31 -18.15 2.31
C GLY A 458 -4.67 -17.50 2.59
N SER A 459 -5.73 -18.31 2.62
CA SER A 459 -7.10 -17.84 2.89
C SER A 459 -7.33 -17.36 4.33
N ASN A 460 -6.45 -17.72 5.25
CA ASN A 460 -6.51 -17.35 6.67
C ASN A 460 -5.63 -16.13 7.02
N GLY A 461 -5.11 -15.42 6.01
CA GLY A 461 -4.29 -14.23 6.18
C GLY A 461 -5.03 -13.03 6.77
N ASN A 462 -4.53 -11.84 6.52
CA ASN A 462 -5.24 -10.61 6.88
C ASN A 462 -6.50 -10.48 6.01
N VAL A 463 -7.65 -10.82 6.62
CA VAL A 463 -8.95 -10.87 5.93
C VAL A 463 -9.33 -9.51 5.38
N GLU A 464 -9.06 -8.43 6.13
CA GLU A 464 -9.38 -7.07 5.72
C GLU A 464 -8.63 -6.66 4.46
N TYR A 465 -7.33 -7.00 4.38
CA TYR A 465 -6.51 -6.74 3.20
C TYR A 465 -7.02 -7.50 1.98
N LEU A 466 -7.27 -8.81 2.12
CA LEU A 466 -7.79 -9.63 1.03
C LEU A 466 -9.19 -9.19 0.60
N MET A 467 -10.04 -8.78 1.54
CA MET A 467 -11.38 -8.26 1.27
C MET A 467 -11.31 -6.99 0.41
N ALA A 468 -10.40 -6.04 0.72
CA ALA A 468 -10.21 -4.84 -0.07
C ALA A 468 -9.81 -5.17 -1.52
N LEU A 469 -8.83 -6.05 -1.71
CA LEU A 469 -8.35 -6.43 -3.05
C LEU A 469 -9.42 -7.16 -3.87
N ASN A 470 -10.19 -8.04 -3.22
CA ASN A 470 -11.34 -8.68 -3.84
C ASN A 470 -12.45 -7.66 -4.18
N GLY A 471 -12.65 -6.64 -3.33
CA GLY A 471 -13.55 -5.52 -3.57
C GLY A 471 -13.15 -4.72 -4.82
N LEU A 472 -11.86 -4.37 -4.97
CA LEU A 472 -11.35 -3.70 -6.17
C LEU A 472 -11.60 -4.51 -7.44
N LEU A 473 -11.32 -5.82 -7.40
CA LEU A 473 -11.55 -6.71 -8.53
C LEU A 473 -13.04 -6.85 -8.85
N ALA A 474 -13.91 -6.96 -7.83
CA ALA A 474 -15.35 -7.01 -8.04
C ALA A 474 -15.87 -5.72 -8.68
N GLN A 475 -15.48 -4.53 -8.19
CA GLN A 475 -15.84 -3.24 -8.79
C GLN A 475 -15.40 -3.17 -10.27
N ALA A 476 -14.17 -3.55 -10.57
CA ALA A 476 -13.64 -3.55 -11.91
C ALA A 476 -14.38 -4.54 -12.83
N MET A 477 -14.72 -5.73 -12.32
CA MET A 477 -15.49 -6.72 -13.06
C MET A 477 -16.92 -6.23 -13.35
N ILE A 478 -17.57 -5.59 -12.38
CA ILE A 478 -18.88 -4.93 -12.59
C ILE A 478 -18.76 -3.85 -13.67
N GLY A 479 -17.70 -3.03 -13.62
CA GLY A 479 -17.42 -1.99 -14.61
C GLY A 479 -17.16 -2.50 -16.04
N LEU A 480 -16.74 -3.77 -16.20
CA LEU A 480 -16.60 -4.41 -17.52
C LEU A 480 -17.97 -4.71 -18.17
N GLY A 481 -19.04 -4.85 -17.38
CA GLY A 481 -20.40 -5.07 -17.88
C GLY A 481 -20.49 -6.25 -18.86
N ASP A 482 -21.09 -6.03 -20.05
CA ASP A 482 -21.28 -7.04 -21.10
C ASP A 482 -19.99 -7.66 -21.67
N ARG A 483 -18.83 -7.12 -21.34
CA ARG A 483 -17.53 -7.71 -21.73
C ARG A 483 -17.13 -8.89 -20.85
N LEU A 484 -17.83 -9.09 -19.72
CA LEU A 484 -17.58 -10.18 -18.80
C LEU A 484 -18.41 -11.39 -19.17
N ASP A 485 -17.78 -12.56 -19.27
CA ASP A 485 -18.46 -13.82 -19.52
C ASP A 485 -19.25 -14.33 -18.28
N GLU A 486 -20.11 -15.34 -18.45
CA GLU A 486 -20.89 -15.96 -17.36
C GLU A 486 -20.02 -16.42 -16.19
N LYS A 487 -18.80 -16.86 -16.48
CA LYS A 487 -17.86 -17.27 -15.44
C LYS A 487 -17.39 -16.07 -14.61
N GLY A 488 -17.10 -14.96 -15.25
CA GLY A 488 -16.78 -13.71 -14.55
C GLY A 488 -17.93 -13.21 -13.69
N GLN A 489 -19.17 -13.25 -14.19
CA GLN A 489 -20.35 -12.92 -13.38
C GLN A 489 -20.45 -13.80 -12.12
N SER A 490 -20.26 -15.11 -12.27
CA SER A 490 -20.24 -16.05 -11.13
C SER A 490 -19.13 -15.77 -10.13
N ILE A 491 -17.98 -15.23 -10.56
CA ILE A 491 -16.89 -14.82 -9.64
C ILE A 491 -17.33 -13.62 -8.79
N ILE A 492 -17.99 -12.61 -9.40
CA ILE A 492 -18.49 -11.45 -8.65
C ILE A 492 -19.43 -11.91 -7.53
N GLU A 493 -20.46 -12.71 -7.87
CA GLU A 493 -21.42 -13.22 -6.90
C GLU A 493 -20.74 -13.96 -5.73
N ARG A 494 -19.75 -14.79 -6.02
CA ARG A 494 -19.02 -15.54 -5.01
C ARG A 494 -18.18 -14.64 -4.10
N VAL A 495 -17.47 -13.66 -4.66
CA VAL A 495 -16.67 -12.70 -3.89
C VAL A 495 -17.58 -11.89 -2.96
N ILE A 496 -18.68 -11.34 -3.49
CA ILE A 496 -19.64 -10.57 -2.70
C ILE A 496 -20.25 -11.43 -1.59
N THR A 497 -20.67 -12.64 -1.90
CA THR A 497 -21.24 -13.57 -0.91
C THR A 497 -20.25 -13.94 0.17
N TYR A 498 -19.01 -14.30 -0.20
CA TYR A 498 -17.99 -14.77 0.73
C TYR A 498 -17.69 -13.76 1.84
N TYR A 499 -17.40 -12.51 1.47
CA TYR A 499 -17.03 -11.47 2.44
C TYR A 499 -18.23 -10.87 3.18
N SER A 500 -19.42 -10.89 2.60
CA SER A 500 -20.64 -10.46 3.32
C SER A 500 -20.99 -11.40 4.45
N LEU A 501 -20.77 -12.71 4.25
CA LEU A 501 -20.90 -13.69 5.33
C LEU A 501 -19.88 -13.50 6.45
N MET A 502 -18.69 -12.99 6.10
CA MET A 502 -17.67 -12.66 7.10
C MET A 502 -17.97 -11.34 7.83
N GLY A 503 -18.68 -10.41 7.19
CA GLY A 503 -19.00 -9.10 7.76
C GLY A 503 -19.71 -9.19 9.11
N GLU A 504 -20.69 -10.08 9.24
CA GLU A 504 -21.38 -10.30 10.52
C GLU A 504 -20.41 -10.79 11.63
N ALA A 505 -19.44 -11.63 11.28
CA ALA A 505 -18.46 -12.14 12.25
C ALA A 505 -17.34 -11.13 12.57
N LEU A 506 -17.17 -10.11 11.76
CA LEU A 506 -16.16 -9.06 11.93
C LEU A 506 -16.71 -7.86 12.71
N GLU A 507 -18.02 -7.68 12.77
CA GLU A 507 -18.68 -6.53 13.41
C GLU A 507 -18.27 -6.35 14.87
N ASP A 508 -18.12 -7.42 15.63
CA ASP A 508 -17.66 -7.39 17.03
C ASP A 508 -16.19 -6.96 17.21
N ARG A 509 -15.40 -6.94 16.13
CA ARG A 509 -13.96 -6.62 16.18
C ARG A 509 -13.62 -5.23 15.75
N PHE A 510 -14.50 -4.58 14.98
CA PHE A 510 -14.24 -3.25 14.42
C PHE A 510 -14.05 -2.19 15.48
N TRP A 511 -14.83 -2.25 16.53
CA TRP A 511 -15.02 -1.12 17.43
C TRP A 511 -13.98 -1.05 18.54
N ASP A 512 -13.18 -2.12 18.71
CA ASP A 512 -12.04 -2.16 19.63
C ASP A 512 -10.71 -1.79 18.96
N ALA A 513 -10.73 -1.36 17.68
CA ALA A 513 -9.53 -1.07 16.93
C ALA A 513 -8.90 0.27 17.36
N VAL A 514 -7.60 0.24 17.59
CA VAL A 514 -6.78 1.44 17.84
C VAL A 514 -6.42 2.12 16.52
N ASP A 515 -6.26 1.37 15.45
CA ASP A 515 -5.89 1.87 14.13
C ASP A 515 -7.08 1.85 13.15
N TRP A 516 -7.59 3.03 12.84
CA TRP A 516 -8.76 3.23 11.96
C TRP A 516 -8.44 3.10 10.46
N HIS A 517 -7.18 2.89 10.08
CA HIS A 517 -6.82 2.64 8.67
C HIS A 517 -7.50 1.38 8.09
N PHE A 518 -7.91 0.44 8.94
CA PHE A 518 -8.67 -0.72 8.46
C PHE A 518 -9.96 -0.33 7.73
N THR A 519 -10.58 0.81 8.07
CA THR A 519 -11.81 1.28 7.41
C THR A 519 -11.60 1.55 5.93
N GLU A 520 -10.39 1.98 5.52
CA GLU A 520 -10.01 2.16 4.11
C GLU A 520 -10.15 0.86 3.30
N ASN A 521 -9.89 -0.28 3.92
CA ASN A 521 -10.03 -1.60 3.29
C ASN A 521 -11.51 -2.02 3.17
N TYR A 522 -12.30 -1.74 4.20
CA TYR A 522 -13.71 -2.11 4.22
C TYR A 522 -14.54 -1.34 3.20
N VAL A 523 -14.36 -0.03 3.10
CA VAL A 523 -15.16 0.79 2.19
C VAL A 523 -14.93 0.42 0.72
N VAL A 524 -13.78 -0.10 0.36
CA VAL A 524 -13.52 -0.62 -0.99
C VAL A 524 -14.46 -1.79 -1.30
N TYR A 525 -14.63 -2.70 -0.35
CA TYR A 525 -15.53 -3.82 -0.51
C TYR A 525 -17.01 -3.40 -0.44
N LEU A 526 -17.35 -2.47 0.47
CA LEU A 526 -18.72 -1.93 0.59
C LEU A 526 -19.16 -1.22 -0.69
N ALA A 527 -18.28 -0.48 -1.34
CA ALA A 527 -18.56 0.11 -2.65
C ALA A 527 -18.85 -0.95 -3.73
N ALA A 528 -18.20 -2.12 -3.66
CA ALA A 528 -18.52 -3.23 -4.55
C ALA A 528 -19.91 -3.81 -4.27
N ILE A 529 -20.34 -3.90 -3.01
CA ILE A 529 -21.70 -4.32 -2.64
C ILE A 529 -22.72 -3.33 -3.20
N ASP A 530 -22.51 -2.02 -2.98
CA ASP A 530 -23.44 -0.99 -3.43
C ASP A 530 -23.59 -0.99 -4.96
N GLN A 531 -22.49 -1.16 -5.72
CA GLN A 531 -22.50 -1.29 -7.16
C GLN A 531 -23.21 -2.57 -7.63
N PHE A 532 -22.93 -3.71 -6.99
CA PHE A 532 -23.57 -4.99 -7.32
C PHE A 532 -25.09 -4.93 -7.10
N ALA A 533 -25.52 -4.37 -5.96
CA ALA A 533 -26.93 -4.19 -5.66
C ALA A 533 -27.63 -3.30 -6.70
N ALA A 534 -26.98 -2.21 -7.11
CA ALA A 534 -27.55 -1.30 -8.13
C ALA A 534 -27.74 -2.01 -9.49
N THR A 535 -26.84 -2.91 -9.90
CA THR A 535 -26.96 -3.67 -11.15
C THR A 535 -28.07 -4.72 -11.09
N GLU A 536 -28.22 -5.42 -9.97
CA GLU A 536 -29.26 -6.43 -9.77
C GLU A 536 -30.67 -5.81 -9.71
N PHE A 537 -30.82 -4.63 -9.08
CA PHE A 537 -32.12 -3.95 -9.04
C PHE A 537 -32.52 -3.38 -10.41
N SER A 538 -31.58 -2.82 -11.17
CA SER A 538 -31.85 -2.28 -12.51
C SER A 538 -32.21 -3.37 -13.54
N SER A 539 -31.83 -4.63 -13.31
CA SER A 539 -32.17 -5.74 -14.21
C SER A 539 -33.55 -6.36 -13.94
N ARG A 540 -34.24 -5.96 -12.88
CA ARG A 540 -35.57 -6.47 -12.48
C ARG A 540 -36.72 -5.55 -12.83
N ASP A 541 -36.43 -4.31 -13.23
CA ASP A 541 -37.38 -3.34 -13.78
C ASP A 541 -37.37 -3.39 -15.33
#